data_4a12d5f8fb61249a431c382fed52d242
#
_entry.id   4a12d5f8fb61249a431c382fed52d242
#
_cell.length_a   1.000
_cell.length_b   1.000
_cell.length_c   1.000
_cell.angle_alpha   90.00
_cell.angle_beta   90.00
_cell.angle_gamma   90.00
#
_symmetry.space_group_name_H-M   'P 1'
#
loop_
_entity.id
_entity.type
_entity.pdbx_description
1 polymer ?
#
loop_
_entity_poly.entity_id
_entity_poly.type
_entity_poly.pdbx_seq_one_letter_code
_entity_poly.pdbx_strand_id
1 'polypeptide(L)'
;MGKPTGFLEYERETAKVLPPKVRIANFKEFRTPLNKEKQKLQGARCMACGVPFCQSGMMLGGMASGCPLHNLVPETNDLVYTGNWKQAYLRLSKTHSFPEFTSRVCPALCEAACTCNINGEPVSTKENERAIIETAYENGWVTPQIPEVRTGKSIAVIGSGPSGLAAAQQLNRRGHSVTVFERKDRVGGLLRYGIPNMKLDKAVVDRRIHLMEEEGVKFVTNVNVGKDIKAEELLKQFDRVILACGASNPRDIKVPGRDAKGIYFAVDFLGQVTKALLDSDFAKVPYELAKGKNVLVIGGGDTGNDCVGTSIRLGAKSVIQLEMMPKPPVERTPSNPWPQWPRV
;
A
#
# COMPACT_ATOMS: atom_id res chain seq x y z
N MET A 1 9.26 -23.68 -14.24
CA MET A 1 8.81 -24.04 -12.88
C MET A 1 9.91 -23.67 -11.92
N GLY A 2 9.59 -23.07 -10.76
CA GLY A 2 10.55 -22.75 -9.71
C GLY A 2 11.38 -23.99 -9.31
N LYS A 3 12.29 -23.82 -8.38
CA LYS A 3 13.10 -24.95 -7.89
C LYS A 3 12.27 -25.72 -6.84
N PRO A 4 11.80 -26.96 -7.10
CA PRO A 4 10.89 -27.67 -6.19
C PRO A 4 11.41 -27.81 -4.76
N THR A 5 12.73 -27.84 -4.58
CA THR A 5 13.44 -27.99 -3.29
C THR A 5 14.01 -26.68 -2.76
N GLY A 6 13.81 -25.56 -3.47
CA GLY A 6 14.44 -24.27 -3.12
C GLY A 6 14.11 -23.77 -1.72
N PHE A 7 12.90 -24.04 -1.22
CA PHE A 7 12.51 -23.69 0.15
C PHE A 7 13.25 -24.48 1.24
N LEU A 8 13.85 -25.61 0.90
CA LEU A 8 14.72 -26.42 1.79
C LEU A 8 16.19 -26.01 1.69
N GLU A 9 16.61 -25.40 0.59
CA GLU A 9 18.01 -25.08 0.30
C GLU A 9 18.38 -23.63 0.65
N TYR A 10 17.42 -22.71 0.55
CA TYR A 10 17.65 -21.30 0.76
C TYR A 10 16.80 -20.79 1.93
N GLU A 11 17.43 -20.03 2.82
CA GLU A 11 16.74 -19.34 3.88
C GLU A 11 15.90 -18.19 3.34
N ARG A 12 14.82 -17.86 4.07
CA ARG A 12 14.02 -16.68 3.77
C ARG A 12 14.80 -15.41 4.11
N GLU A 13 14.93 -14.53 3.13
CA GLU A 13 15.45 -13.19 3.33
C GLU A 13 14.40 -12.14 2.94
N THR A 14 14.40 -11.01 3.64
CA THR A 14 13.59 -9.82 3.35
C THR A 14 14.48 -8.59 3.32
N ALA A 15 13.92 -7.47 2.87
CA ALA A 15 14.59 -6.17 2.91
C ALA A 15 15.14 -5.87 4.31
N LYS A 16 16.40 -5.49 4.38
CA LYS A 16 17.05 -5.11 5.66
C LYS A 16 16.46 -3.80 6.17
N VAL A 17 16.21 -3.76 7.47
CA VAL A 17 15.71 -2.56 8.15
C VAL A 17 16.89 -1.78 8.70
N LEU A 18 16.96 -0.47 8.43
CA LEU A 18 17.98 0.41 9.00
C LEU A 18 17.91 0.40 10.55
N PRO A 19 19.04 0.52 11.24
CA PRO A 19 19.07 0.59 12.70
C PRO A 19 18.12 1.68 13.23
N PRO A 20 17.45 1.44 14.38
CA PRO A 20 16.45 2.39 14.91
C PRO A 20 16.94 3.83 15.04
N LYS A 21 18.16 4.03 15.57
CA LYS A 21 18.76 5.37 15.71
C LYS A 21 19.01 6.09 14.39
N VAL A 22 19.24 5.33 13.30
CA VAL A 22 19.45 5.88 11.96
C VAL A 22 18.12 6.24 11.33
N ARG A 23 17.15 5.32 11.36
CA ARG A 23 15.87 5.49 10.67
C ARG A 23 14.95 6.55 11.29
N ILE A 24 15.11 6.88 12.57
CA ILE A 24 14.33 7.93 13.22
C ILE A 24 14.83 9.36 12.92
N ALA A 25 16.02 9.50 12.35
CA ALA A 25 16.61 10.82 12.06
C ALA A 25 15.96 11.53 10.86
N ASN A 26 15.13 10.85 10.09
CA ASN A 26 14.45 11.40 8.91
C ASN A 26 13.14 10.69 8.60
N PHE A 27 12.44 11.14 7.54
CA PHE A 27 11.18 10.59 7.09
C PHE A 27 11.30 9.74 5.81
N LYS A 28 12.50 9.31 5.42
CA LYS A 28 12.73 8.44 4.24
C LYS A 28 12.36 7.00 4.53
N GLU A 29 12.10 6.22 3.47
CA GLU A 29 11.94 4.76 3.59
C GLU A 29 13.18 4.16 4.27
N PHE A 30 12.97 3.21 5.17
CA PHE A 30 14.04 2.65 6.00
C PHE A 30 14.34 1.18 5.71
N ARG A 31 13.78 0.64 4.63
CA ARG A 31 14.03 -0.73 4.17
C ARG A 31 14.94 -0.72 2.95
N THR A 32 16.08 -1.42 3.04
CA THR A 32 17.01 -1.60 1.94
C THR A 32 16.68 -2.90 1.22
N PRO A 33 16.28 -2.86 -0.07
CA PRO A 33 15.95 -4.04 -0.85
C PRO A 33 17.12 -5.04 -0.93
N LEU A 34 16.80 -6.28 -1.20
CA LEU A 34 17.79 -7.30 -1.55
C LEU A 34 18.43 -6.97 -2.91
N ASN A 35 19.68 -7.39 -3.10
CA ASN A 35 20.29 -7.35 -4.43
C ASN A 35 19.65 -8.40 -5.35
N LYS A 36 19.88 -8.27 -6.68
CA LYS A 36 19.23 -9.13 -7.68
C LYS A 36 19.54 -10.62 -7.49
N GLU A 37 20.76 -10.99 -7.08
CA GLU A 37 21.11 -12.40 -6.88
C GLU A 37 20.39 -13.01 -5.68
N LYS A 38 20.36 -12.31 -4.56
CA LYS A 38 19.57 -12.73 -3.40
C LYS A 38 18.09 -12.78 -3.71
N GLN A 39 17.58 -11.83 -4.49
CA GLN A 39 16.18 -11.81 -4.88
C GLN A 39 15.80 -13.02 -5.75
N LYS A 40 16.66 -13.47 -6.66
CA LYS A 40 16.47 -14.72 -7.42
C LYS A 40 16.33 -15.92 -6.49
N LEU A 41 17.16 -16.00 -5.44
CA LEU A 41 17.07 -17.09 -4.46
C LEU A 41 15.72 -17.07 -3.71
N GLN A 42 15.17 -15.88 -3.43
CA GLN A 42 13.83 -15.78 -2.83
C GLN A 42 12.75 -16.25 -3.80
N GLY A 43 12.86 -15.98 -5.11
CA GLY A 43 12.01 -16.56 -6.13
C GLY A 43 12.10 -18.09 -6.18
N ALA A 44 13.33 -18.65 -6.07
CA ALA A 44 13.59 -20.08 -6.06
C ALA A 44 12.92 -20.83 -4.90
N ARG A 45 12.62 -20.16 -3.77
CA ARG A 45 11.92 -20.77 -2.64
C ARG A 45 10.48 -21.20 -2.96
N CYS A 46 9.93 -20.73 -4.07
CA CYS A 46 8.59 -21.13 -4.50
C CYS A 46 8.60 -22.51 -5.14
N MET A 47 7.98 -23.49 -4.51
CA MET A 47 7.85 -24.85 -5.05
C MET A 47 6.77 -25.01 -6.13
N ALA A 48 6.13 -23.92 -6.55
CA ALA A 48 5.02 -23.93 -7.54
C ALA A 48 3.96 -25.00 -7.24
N CYS A 49 3.46 -25.02 -6.01
CA CYS A 49 2.50 -26.03 -5.54
C CYS A 49 1.23 -26.04 -6.43
N GLY A 50 0.67 -27.23 -6.68
CA GLY A 50 -0.48 -27.42 -7.58
C GLY A 50 -1.76 -26.75 -7.09
N VAL A 51 -1.88 -26.46 -5.78
CA VAL A 51 -2.97 -25.69 -5.18
C VAL A 51 -2.38 -24.49 -4.45
N PRO A 52 -2.11 -23.39 -5.14
CA PRO A 52 -1.43 -22.24 -4.58
C PRO A 52 -2.38 -21.35 -3.75
N PHE A 53 -2.48 -21.61 -2.45
CA PHE A 53 -3.28 -20.79 -1.53
C PHE A 53 -2.86 -19.31 -1.53
N CYS A 54 -1.59 -19.00 -1.84
CA CYS A 54 -1.09 -17.65 -1.91
C CYS A 54 -1.88 -16.74 -2.89
N GLN A 55 -2.53 -17.31 -3.91
CA GLN A 55 -3.34 -16.57 -4.90
C GLN A 55 -4.85 -16.82 -4.79
N SER A 56 -5.31 -17.53 -3.76
CA SER A 56 -6.71 -17.97 -3.67
C SER A 56 -7.71 -16.84 -3.43
N GLY A 57 -7.37 -15.86 -2.61
CA GLY A 57 -8.27 -14.76 -2.23
C GLY A 57 -9.54 -15.19 -1.50
N MET A 58 -9.60 -16.43 -0.97
CA MET A 58 -10.78 -16.97 -0.31
C MET A 58 -11.08 -16.27 1.00
N MET A 59 -12.36 -16.04 1.31
CA MET A 59 -12.79 -15.52 2.60
C MET A 59 -12.88 -16.65 3.63
N LEU A 60 -11.99 -16.63 4.62
CA LEU A 60 -11.92 -17.60 5.71
C LEU A 60 -11.93 -16.88 7.07
N GLY A 61 -12.85 -17.23 7.94
CA GLY A 61 -12.95 -16.60 9.25
C GLY A 61 -13.16 -15.08 9.22
N GLY A 62 -13.81 -14.57 8.18
CA GLY A 62 -14.09 -13.14 7.99
C GLY A 62 -12.94 -12.31 7.40
N MET A 63 -11.84 -12.96 6.99
CA MET A 63 -10.69 -12.30 6.34
C MET A 63 -10.28 -13.04 5.06
N ALA A 64 -9.67 -12.30 4.13
CA ALA A 64 -9.12 -12.92 2.93
C ALA A 64 -7.90 -13.77 3.27
N SER A 65 -7.83 -14.96 2.70
CA SER A 65 -6.67 -15.86 2.71
C SER A 65 -6.07 -15.88 1.31
N GLY A 66 -4.78 -15.61 1.20
CA GLY A 66 -4.13 -15.40 -0.08
C GLY A 66 -4.40 -14.03 -0.69
N CYS A 67 -3.86 -13.80 -1.90
CA CYS A 67 -3.98 -12.52 -2.59
C CYS A 67 -5.41 -12.29 -3.11
N PRO A 68 -6.12 -11.25 -2.66
CA PRO A 68 -7.49 -10.95 -3.14
C PRO A 68 -7.52 -10.45 -4.59
N LEU A 69 -6.38 -10.09 -5.17
CA LEU A 69 -6.25 -9.77 -6.60
C LEU A 69 -6.00 -11.01 -7.46
N HIS A 70 -5.85 -12.18 -6.84
CA HIS A 70 -5.48 -13.43 -7.51
C HIS A 70 -4.19 -13.32 -8.34
N ASN A 71 -3.19 -12.58 -7.81
CA ASN A 71 -1.89 -12.46 -8.47
C ASN A 71 -1.30 -13.85 -8.69
N LEU A 72 -0.71 -14.04 -9.87
CA LEU A 72 -0.15 -15.31 -10.31
C LEU A 72 1.24 -15.53 -9.66
N VAL A 73 1.21 -15.65 -8.33
CA VAL A 73 2.40 -15.65 -7.45
C VAL A 73 3.43 -16.71 -7.83
N PRO A 74 3.09 -17.99 -8.07
CA PRO A 74 4.07 -19.00 -8.46
C PRO A 74 4.79 -18.66 -9.77
N GLU A 75 4.06 -18.16 -10.76
CA GLU A 75 4.62 -17.82 -12.07
C GLU A 75 5.58 -16.62 -11.97
N THR A 76 5.20 -15.57 -11.23
CA THR A 76 6.07 -14.41 -11.03
C THR A 76 7.32 -14.77 -10.24
N ASN A 77 7.21 -15.65 -9.24
CA ASN A 77 8.37 -16.15 -8.49
C ASN A 77 9.33 -16.97 -9.36
N ASP A 78 8.82 -17.81 -10.26
CA ASP A 78 9.62 -18.55 -11.21
C ASP A 78 10.39 -17.62 -12.17
N LEU A 79 9.72 -16.59 -12.67
CA LEU A 79 10.33 -15.59 -13.55
C LEU A 79 11.41 -14.77 -12.83
N VAL A 80 11.24 -14.48 -11.55
CA VAL A 80 12.28 -13.85 -10.71
C VAL A 80 13.47 -14.78 -10.54
N TYR A 81 13.24 -16.06 -10.21
CA TYR A 81 14.29 -17.07 -10.05
C TYR A 81 15.13 -17.22 -11.31
N THR A 82 14.48 -17.33 -12.47
CA THR A 82 15.16 -17.49 -13.76
C THR A 82 15.75 -16.19 -14.31
N GLY A 83 15.54 -15.06 -13.62
CA GLY A 83 16.07 -13.75 -14.03
C GLY A 83 15.30 -13.09 -15.18
N ASN A 84 14.13 -13.57 -15.51
CA ASN A 84 13.26 -13.06 -16.58
C ASN A 84 12.42 -11.84 -16.10
N TRP A 85 13.09 -10.79 -15.64
CA TRP A 85 12.49 -9.63 -14.97
C TRP A 85 11.41 -8.93 -15.80
N LYS A 86 11.63 -8.76 -17.10
CA LYS A 86 10.64 -8.12 -17.99
C LYS A 86 9.37 -8.95 -18.08
N GLN A 87 9.49 -10.26 -18.21
CA GLN A 87 8.34 -11.17 -18.24
C GLN A 87 7.63 -11.22 -16.88
N ALA A 88 8.39 -11.17 -15.78
CA ALA A 88 7.83 -11.08 -14.43
C ALA A 88 6.96 -9.81 -14.28
N TYR A 89 7.44 -8.66 -14.75
CA TYR A 89 6.69 -7.41 -14.77
C TYR A 89 5.42 -7.53 -15.64
N LEU A 90 5.53 -8.01 -16.86
CA LEU A 90 4.38 -8.18 -17.77
C LEU A 90 3.35 -9.14 -17.18
N ARG A 91 3.79 -10.18 -16.48
CA ARG A 91 2.90 -11.15 -15.85
C ARG A 91 2.18 -10.57 -14.64
N LEU A 92 2.93 -9.90 -13.74
CA LEU A 92 2.37 -9.25 -12.57
C LEU A 92 1.35 -8.16 -12.93
N SER A 93 1.65 -7.36 -13.94
CA SER A 93 0.80 -6.25 -14.40
C SER A 93 -0.56 -6.68 -14.98
N LYS A 94 -0.77 -7.97 -15.27
CA LYS A 94 -2.07 -8.47 -15.76
C LYS A 94 -3.15 -8.41 -14.67
N THR A 95 -2.79 -8.65 -13.44
CA THR A 95 -3.71 -8.70 -12.30
C THR A 95 -3.49 -7.56 -11.31
N HIS A 96 -2.34 -6.90 -11.38
CA HIS A 96 -1.91 -5.92 -10.38
C HIS A 96 -1.67 -4.53 -10.97
N SER A 97 -2.51 -3.55 -10.59
CA SER A 97 -2.40 -2.18 -11.07
C SER A 97 -1.22 -1.41 -10.47
N PHE A 98 -0.92 -1.60 -9.18
CA PHE A 98 0.05 -0.78 -8.42
C PHE A 98 0.98 -1.60 -7.53
N PRO A 99 1.84 -2.45 -8.09
CA PRO A 99 2.77 -3.25 -7.31
C PRO A 99 3.72 -2.41 -6.47
N GLU A 100 4.09 -1.21 -6.92
CA GLU A 100 4.94 -0.27 -6.20
C GLU A 100 4.36 0.21 -4.87
N PHE A 101 3.03 0.27 -4.74
CA PHE A 101 2.36 0.63 -3.49
C PHE A 101 2.22 -0.59 -2.58
N THR A 102 1.66 -1.67 -3.08
CA THR A 102 1.38 -2.86 -2.28
C THR A 102 2.64 -3.56 -1.80
N SER A 103 3.70 -3.60 -2.60
CA SER A 103 4.98 -4.16 -2.17
C SER A 103 5.60 -3.42 -0.98
N ARG A 104 5.16 -2.19 -0.70
CA ARG A 104 5.59 -1.42 0.48
C ARG A 104 4.63 -1.57 1.67
N VAL A 105 3.33 -1.56 1.42
CA VAL A 105 2.32 -1.40 2.49
C VAL A 105 1.32 -2.54 2.64
N CYS A 106 1.27 -3.51 1.71
CA CYS A 106 0.40 -4.67 1.83
C CYS A 106 0.83 -5.55 3.02
N PRO A 107 -0.10 -6.08 3.82
CA PRO A 107 0.22 -7.02 4.90
C PRO A 107 0.75 -8.37 4.41
N ALA A 108 0.71 -8.64 3.10
CA ALA A 108 1.17 -9.86 2.46
C ALA A 108 0.34 -11.11 2.84
N LEU A 109 -0.98 -11.05 2.60
CA LEU A 109 -1.90 -12.18 2.77
C LEU A 109 -1.44 -13.43 1.99
N CYS A 110 -0.77 -13.23 0.85
CA CYS A 110 -0.16 -14.29 0.05
C CYS A 110 0.94 -15.04 0.81
N GLU A 111 1.78 -14.34 1.58
CA GLU A 111 2.82 -14.96 2.39
C GLU A 111 2.21 -15.72 3.58
N ALA A 112 1.19 -15.13 4.24
CA ALA A 112 0.48 -15.78 5.34
C ALA A 112 -0.20 -17.10 4.92
N ALA A 113 -0.67 -17.18 3.67
CA ALA A 113 -1.33 -18.36 3.09
C ALA A 113 -0.37 -19.25 2.27
N CYS A 114 0.92 -18.93 2.20
CA CYS A 114 1.90 -19.75 1.49
C CYS A 114 1.97 -21.16 2.09
N THR A 115 1.96 -22.19 1.24
CA THR A 115 2.03 -23.60 1.67
C THR A 115 3.34 -23.90 2.42
N CYS A 116 4.45 -23.24 2.04
CA CYS A 116 5.71 -23.36 2.78
C CYS A 116 5.58 -22.95 4.27
N ASN A 117 4.59 -22.12 4.59
CA ASN A 117 4.35 -21.64 5.97
C ASN A 117 3.74 -22.72 6.90
N ILE A 118 3.46 -23.91 6.40
CA ILE A 118 3.01 -25.06 7.21
C ILE A 118 4.19 -25.65 7.96
N ASN A 119 5.36 -25.78 7.31
CA ASN A 119 6.53 -26.46 7.83
C ASN A 119 7.75 -25.56 8.05
N GLY A 120 7.65 -24.28 7.70
CA GLY A 120 8.76 -23.36 7.80
C GLY A 120 8.33 -21.93 7.43
N GLU A 121 9.22 -21.17 6.82
CA GLU A 121 8.95 -19.78 6.45
C GLU A 121 8.38 -19.64 5.04
N PRO A 122 7.42 -18.72 4.81
CA PRO A 122 6.83 -18.48 3.51
C PRO A 122 7.83 -17.91 2.51
N VAL A 123 7.47 -17.93 1.24
CA VAL A 123 8.20 -17.20 0.18
C VAL A 123 8.04 -15.70 0.40
N SER A 124 9.12 -14.92 0.24
CA SER A 124 9.12 -13.44 0.35
C SER A 124 8.46 -12.79 -0.87
N THR A 125 7.19 -13.07 -1.11
CA THR A 125 6.44 -12.65 -2.31
C THR A 125 6.38 -11.14 -2.44
N LYS A 126 6.16 -10.44 -1.33
CA LYS A 126 6.11 -8.98 -1.31
C LYS A 126 7.43 -8.32 -1.73
N GLU A 127 8.56 -8.91 -1.33
CA GLU A 127 9.88 -8.45 -1.78
C GLU A 127 10.10 -8.76 -3.27
N ASN A 128 9.62 -9.91 -3.76
CA ASN A 128 9.68 -10.26 -5.18
C ASN A 128 8.85 -9.26 -6.02
N GLU A 129 7.64 -8.91 -5.60
CA GLU A 129 6.82 -7.89 -6.27
C GLU A 129 7.52 -6.52 -6.30
N ARG A 130 8.16 -6.10 -5.19
CA ARG A 130 8.95 -4.86 -5.13
C ARG A 130 10.10 -4.89 -6.12
N ALA A 131 10.87 -5.96 -6.14
CA ALA A 131 12.00 -6.12 -7.05
C ALA A 131 11.57 -6.10 -8.53
N ILE A 132 10.46 -6.75 -8.86
CA ILE A 132 9.89 -6.75 -10.20
C ILE A 132 9.55 -5.33 -10.65
N ILE A 133 8.78 -4.60 -9.87
CA ILE A 133 8.29 -3.28 -10.30
C ILE A 133 9.40 -2.23 -10.30
N GLU A 134 10.29 -2.22 -9.31
CA GLU A 134 11.40 -1.26 -9.31
C GLU A 134 12.36 -1.54 -10.49
N THR A 135 12.68 -2.81 -10.76
CA THR A 135 13.46 -3.18 -11.94
C THR A 135 12.77 -2.74 -13.24
N ALA A 136 11.44 -2.82 -13.31
CA ALA A 136 10.70 -2.38 -14.48
C ALA A 136 10.80 -0.86 -14.70
N TYR A 137 10.70 -0.06 -13.64
CA TYR A 137 10.93 1.39 -13.72
C TYR A 137 12.37 1.73 -14.07
N GLU A 138 13.35 1.09 -13.43
CA GLU A 138 14.78 1.30 -13.70
C GLU A 138 15.16 1.05 -15.16
N ASN A 139 14.52 0.07 -15.82
CA ASN A 139 14.77 -0.28 -17.21
C ASN A 139 13.83 0.40 -18.22
N GLY A 140 12.95 1.30 -17.79
CA GLY A 140 12.02 2.01 -18.67
C GLY A 140 10.95 1.11 -19.29
N TRP A 141 10.61 -0.04 -18.67
CA TRP A 141 9.56 -0.92 -19.20
C TRP A 141 8.17 -0.47 -18.78
N VAL A 142 8.08 0.36 -17.75
CA VAL A 142 6.82 0.98 -17.34
C VAL A 142 6.58 2.21 -18.20
N THR A 143 5.77 2.04 -19.23
CA THR A 143 5.44 3.10 -20.20
C THR A 143 3.94 3.39 -20.20
N PRO A 144 3.51 4.60 -20.61
CA PRO A 144 2.11 4.94 -20.76
C PRO A 144 1.38 3.97 -21.67
N GLN A 145 0.25 3.45 -21.22
CA GLN A 145 -0.60 2.54 -22.00
C GLN A 145 -1.81 3.32 -22.52
N ILE A 146 -1.60 4.02 -23.64
CA ILE A 146 -2.64 4.80 -24.29
C ILE A 146 -3.51 3.84 -25.11
N PRO A 147 -4.84 3.81 -24.91
CA PRO A 147 -5.73 2.95 -25.69
C PRO A 147 -5.77 3.42 -27.16
N GLU A 148 -5.66 2.46 -28.08
CA GLU A 148 -5.71 2.73 -29.52
C GLU A 148 -7.08 3.31 -29.96
N VAL A 149 -8.16 2.86 -29.31
CA VAL A 149 -9.53 3.29 -29.62
C VAL A 149 -10.18 3.87 -28.37
N ARG A 150 -10.76 5.07 -28.51
CA ARG A 150 -11.59 5.69 -27.48
C ARG A 150 -13.06 5.34 -27.73
N THR A 151 -13.76 4.97 -26.64
CA THR A 151 -15.18 4.53 -26.69
C THR A 151 -16.17 5.68 -26.85
N GLY A 152 -15.72 6.92 -26.71
CA GLY A 152 -16.58 8.11 -26.61
C GLY A 152 -17.32 8.24 -25.28
N LYS A 153 -17.13 7.31 -24.33
CA LYS A 153 -17.75 7.37 -23.00
C LYS A 153 -16.87 8.10 -22.00
N SER A 154 -17.51 8.96 -21.19
CA SER A 154 -16.90 9.76 -20.14
C SER A 154 -17.29 9.24 -18.76
N ILE A 155 -16.31 9.11 -17.86
CA ILE A 155 -16.50 8.56 -16.51
C ILE A 155 -15.90 9.51 -15.47
N ALA A 156 -16.71 9.89 -14.49
CA ALA A 156 -16.24 10.58 -13.29
C ALA A 156 -15.90 9.56 -12.21
N VAL A 157 -14.73 9.68 -11.58
CA VAL A 157 -14.33 8.91 -10.39
C VAL A 157 -14.19 9.88 -9.23
N ILE A 158 -14.94 9.65 -8.16
CA ILE A 158 -14.97 10.52 -6.99
C ILE A 158 -14.06 9.96 -5.91
N GLY A 159 -12.90 10.59 -5.74
CA GLY A 159 -11.84 10.18 -4.83
C GLY A 159 -10.67 9.53 -5.55
N SER A 160 -9.46 9.97 -5.20
CA SER A 160 -8.19 9.52 -5.78
C SER A 160 -7.41 8.54 -4.89
N GLY A 161 -8.09 7.90 -3.94
CA GLY A 161 -7.49 6.81 -3.17
C GLY A 161 -7.19 5.57 -4.03
N PRO A 162 -6.60 4.51 -3.45
CA PRO A 162 -6.20 3.30 -4.22
C PRO A 162 -7.30 2.73 -5.11
N SER A 163 -8.53 2.68 -4.60
CA SER A 163 -9.68 2.16 -5.36
C SER A 163 -10.05 3.05 -6.54
N GLY A 164 -10.06 4.38 -6.34
CA GLY A 164 -10.34 5.35 -7.40
C GLY A 164 -9.27 5.34 -8.48
N LEU A 165 -7.99 5.28 -8.09
CA LEU A 165 -6.87 5.17 -9.04
C LEU A 165 -6.94 3.87 -9.84
N ALA A 166 -7.25 2.73 -9.20
CA ALA A 166 -7.38 1.45 -9.90
C ALA A 166 -8.54 1.46 -10.89
N ALA A 167 -9.69 1.97 -10.49
CA ALA A 167 -10.84 2.14 -11.38
C ALA A 167 -10.50 3.05 -12.57
N ALA A 168 -9.87 4.19 -12.30
CA ALA A 168 -9.48 5.15 -13.34
C ALA A 168 -8.52 4.54 -14.36
N GLN A 169 -7.47 3.86 -13.89
CA GLN A 169 -6.50 3.19 -14.75
C GLN A 169 -7.17 2.14 -15.64
N GLN A 170 -7.96 1.23 -15.04
CA GLN A 170 -8.59 0.14 -15.77
C GLN A 170 -9.62 0.63 -16.79
N LEU A 171 -10.39 1.66 -16.47
CA LEU A 171 -11.36 2.24 -17.38
C LEU A 171 -10.69 3.01 -18.51
N ASN A 172 -9.64 3.77 -18.20
CA ASN A 172 -8.87 4.49 -19.23
C ASN A 172 -8.24 3.52 -20.23
N ARG A 173 -7.64 2.42 -19.76
CA ARG A 173 -7.05 1.37 -20.62
C ARG A 173 -8.09 0.67 -21.51
N ARG A 174 -9.37 0.66 -21.11
CA ARG A 174 -10.50 0.18 -21.93
C ARG A 174 -11.03 1.22 -22.91
N GLY A 175 -10.39 2.38 -23.00
CA GLY A 175 -10.74 3.43 -23.97
C GLY A 175 -11.73 4.46 -23.46
N HIS A 176 -12.17 4.43 -22.21
CA HIS A 176 -13.03 5.47 -21.67
C HIS A 176 -12.24 6.74 -21.32
N SER A 177 -12.88 7.91 -21.45
CA SER A 177 -12.33 9.16 -20.95
C SER A 177 -12.62 9.29 -19.46
N VAL A 178 -11.57 9.33 -18.62
CA VAL A 178 -11.72 9.31 -17.17
C VAL A 178 -11.27 10.60 -16.54
N THR A 179 -12.11 11.18 -15.67
CA THR A 179 -11.77 12.32 -14.82
C THR A 179 -11.92 11.91 -13.36
N VAL A 180 -10.86 12.09 -12.58
CA VAL A 180 -10.82 11.79 -11.13
C VAL A 180 -10.91 13.10 -10.36
N PHE A 181 -11.93 13.22 -9.49
CA PHE A 181 -12.10 14.38 -8.61
C PHE A 181 -11.54 14.08 -7.22
N GLU A 182 -10.67 14.93 -6.74
CA GLU A 182 -10.05 14.81 -5.41
C GLU A 182 -10.27 16.09 -4.59
N ARG A 183 -10.76 15.93 -3.37
CA ARG A 183 -11.03 17.09 -2.48
C ARG A 183 -9.77 17.72 -1.88
N LYS A 184 -8.67 16.97 -1.81
CA LYS A 184 -7.37 17.48 -1.33
C LYS A 184 -6.58 18.12 -2.47
N ASP A 185 -5.53 18.81 -2.10
CA ASP A 185 -4.62 19.49 -3.03
C ASP A 185 -3.73 18.54 -3.84
N ARG A 186 -3.61 17.28 -3.44
CA ARG A 186 -2.81 16.25 -4.11
C ARG A 186 -3.55 14.93 -4.22
N VAL A 187 -3.35 14.26 -5.33
CA VAL A 187 -3.88 12.93 -5.64
C VAL A 187 -3.24 11.86 -4.77
N GLY A 188 -3.99 10.80 -4.44
CA GLY A 188 -3.49 9.61 -3.76
C GLY A 188 -4.27 9.19 -2.51
N GLY A 189 -5.18 10.02 -2.00
CA GLY A 189 -5.98 9.70 -0.82
C GLY A 189 -5.11 9.31 0.38
N LEU A 190 -5.34 8.12 0.98
CA LEU A 190 -4.54 7.63 2.11
C LEU A 190 -3.11 7.26 1.73
N LEU A 191 -2.81 6.90 0.47
CA LEU A 191 -1.43 6.71 0.00
C LEU A 191 -0.62 8.01 0.16
N ARG A 192 -1.28 9.16 -0.05
CA ARG A 192 -0.68 10.49 0.07
C ARG A 192 -0.61 10.97 1.52
N TYR A 193 -1.76 11.02 2.19
CA TYR A 193 -1.91 11.72 3.47
C TYR A 193 -2.21 10.84 4.68
N GLY A 194 -2.40 9.53 4.50
CA GLY A 194 -2.63 8.59 5.60
C GLY A 194 -1.39 7.76 5.95
N ILE A 195 -0.66 7.29 4.94
CA ILE A 195 0.55 6.49 5.13
C ILE A 195 1.75 7.44 5.22
N PRO A 196 2.59 7.39 6.28
CA PRO A 196 3.74 8.26 6.40
C PRO A 196 4.82 7.96 5.35
N ASN A 197 5.60 9.00 4.98
CA ASN A 197 6.62 8.89 3.93
C ASN A 197 7.65 7.79 4.21
N MET A 198 7.96 7.54 5.49
CA MET A 198 8.88 6.47 5.91
C MET A 198 8.43 5.04 5.54
N LYS A 199 7.16 4.83 5.23
CA LYS A 199 6.63 3.55 4.75
C LYS A 199 6.38 3.53 3.23
N LEU A 200 5.99 4.68 2.67
CA LEU A 200 5.72 4.85 1.25
C LEU A 200 6.18 6.25 0.84
N ASP A 201 7.30 6.31 0.14
CA ASP A 201 7.83 7.56 -0.39
C ASP A 201 6.84 8.17 -1.38
N LYS A 202 6.57 9.48 -1.23
CA LYS A 202 5.57 10.15 -2.06
C LYS A 202 6.01 10.33 -3.50
N ALA A 203 7.30 10.31 -3.78
CA ALA A 203 7.81 10.25 -5.14
C ALA A 203 7.35 8.98 -5.90
N VAL A 204 7.16 7.86 -5.18
CA VAL A 204 6.59 6.63 -5.75
C VAL A 204 5.13 6.82 -6.16
N VAL A 205 4.38 7.60 -5.38
CA VAL A 205 2.99 7.96 -5.71
C VAL A 205 2.98 8.92 -6.91
N ASP A 206 3.84 9.93 -6.90
CA ASP A 206 3.91 10.94 -7.95
C ASP A 206 4.25 10.33 -9.31
N ARG A 207 5.26 9.45 -9.39
CA ARG A 207 5.63 8.78 -10.65
C ARG A 207 4.48 7.97 -11.26
N ARG A 208 3.62 7.35 -10.43
CA ARG A 208 2.43 6.63 -10.92
C ARG A 208 1.34 7.57 -11.39
N ILE A 209 1.08 8.65 -10.66
CA ILE A 209 0.10 9.66 -11.07
C ILE A 209 0.50 10.27 -12.41
N HIS A 210 1.77 10.67 -12.55
CA HIS A 210 2.29 11.21 -13.80
C HIS A 210 2.11 10.24 -14.98
N LEU A 211 2.43 8.96 -14.80
CA LEU A 211 2.18 7.94 -15.82
C LEU A 211 0.70 7.86 -16.21
N MET A 212 -0.22 7.93 -15.24
CA MET A 212 -1.67 7.91 -15.52
C MET A 212 -2.13 9.18 -16.26
N GLU A 213 -1.52 10.34 -15.99
CA GLU A 213 -1.76 11.59 -16.72
C GLU A 213 -1.31 11.45 -18.17
N GLU A 214 -0.12 10.88 -18.41
CA GLU A 214 0.38 10.57 -19.76
C GLU A 214 -0.52 9.56 -20.50
N GLU A 215 -1.13 8.61 -19.78
CA GLU A 215 -2.14 7.68 -20.32
C GLU A 215 -3.46 8.38 -20.68
N GLY A 216 -3.68 9.64 -20.24
CA GLY A 216 -4.85 10.46 -20.54
C GLY A 216 -5.91 10.50 -19.43
N VAL A 217 -5.62 10.04 -18.21
CA VAL A 217 -6.47 10.25 -17.05
C VAL A 217 -6.37 11.71 -16.59
N LYS A 218 -7.51 12.36 -16.40
CA LYS A 218 -7.57 13.73 -15.89
C LYS A 218 -7.76 13.74 -14.38
N PHE A 219 -6.96 14.53 -13.65
CA PHE A 219 -7.12 14.75 -12.23
C PHE A 219 -7.55 16.17 -11.95
N VAL A 220 -8.60 16.34 -11.13
CA VAL A 220 -9.13 17.63 -10.68
C VAL A 220 -9.06 17.65 -9.16
N THR A 221 -8.07 18.35 -8.63
CA THR A 221 -7.84 18.49 -7.19
C THR A 221 -8.56 19.69 -6.61
N ASN A 222 -8.66 19.77 -5.27
CA ASN A 222 -9.37 20.82 -4.53
C ASN A 222 -10.86 20.91 -4.87
N VAL A 223 -11.48 19.79 -5.29
CA VAL A 223 -12.90 19.72 -5.60
C VAL A 223 -13.59 18.67 -4.71
N ASN A 224 -14.39 19.13 -3.79
CA ASN A 224 -15.19 18.29 -2.90
C ASN A 224 -16.60 18.10 -3.51
N VAL A 225 -16.80 16.97 -4.16
CA VAL A 225 -18.09 16.62 -4.76
C VAL A 225 -19.18 16.53 -3.68
N GLY A 226 -20.32 17.14 -3.95
CA GLY A 226 -21.43 17.32 -2.99
C GLY A 226 -21.37 18.65 -2.23
N LYS A 227 -20.21 19.35 -2.27
CA LYS A 227 -20.03 20.68 -1.69
C LYS A 227 -19.71 21.73 -2.76
N ASP A 228 -18.63 21.51 -3.52
CA ASP A 228 -18.12 22.47 -4.52
C ASP A 228 -18.76 22.25 -5.90
N ILE A 229 -19.12 21.01 -6.20
CA ILE A 229 -19.89 20.60 -7.38
C ILE A 229 -21.00 19.65 -6.96
N LYS A 230 -22.21 19.85 -7.49
CA LYS A 230 -23.37 19.01 -7.17
C LYS A 230 -23.31 17.67 -7.92
N ALA A 231 -23.83 16.63 -7.30
CA ALA A 231 -23.89 15.30 -7.93
C ALA A 231 -24.67 15.30 -9.24
N GLU A 232 -25.78 16.07 -9.29
CA GLU A 232 -26.61 16.21 -10.50
C GLU A 232 -25.88 16.85 -11.68
N GLU A 233 -24.91 17.72 -11.41
CA GLU A 233 -24.07 18.33 -12.44
C GLU A 233 -23.12 17.31 -13.06
N LEU A 234 -22.53 16.44 -12.22
CA LEU A 234 -21.68 15.34 -12.71
C LEU A 234 -22.47 14.33 -13.53
N LEU A 235 -23.70 13.99 -13.08
CA LEU A 235 -24.57 13.07 -13.81
C LEU A 235 -25.01 13.62 -15.19
N LYS A 236 -24.98 14.94 -15.41
CA LYS A 236 -25.24 15.56 -16.71
C LYS A 236 -24.00 15.60 -17.60
N GLN A 237 -22.80 15.68 -16.99
CA GLN A 237 -21.54 15.84 -17.73
C GLN A 237 -20.89 14.51 -18.09
N PHE A 238 -21.14 13.46 -17.31
CA PHE A 238 -20.51 12.15 -17.45
C PHE A 238 -21.53 11.04 -17.69
N ASP A 239 -21.17 10.08 -18.54
CA ASP A 239 -22.01 8.91 -18.79
C ASP A 239 -22.19 8.03 -17.54
N ARG A 240 -21.17 7.97 -16.68
CA ARG A 240 -21.20 7.21 -15.42
C ARG A 240 -20.37 7.91 -14.34
N VAL A 241 -20.75 7.68 -13.09
CA VAL A 241 -20.04 8.17 -11.90
C VAL A 241 -19.70 6.98 -11.00
N ILE A 242 -18.45 6.94 -10.54
CA ILE A 242 -17.95 5.91 -9.61
C ILE A 242 -17.61 6.59 -8.28
N LEU A 243 -18.19 6.10 -7.20
CA LEU A 243 -17.90 6.58 -5.86
C LEU A 243 -16.73 5.77 -5.25
N ALA A 244 -15.59 6.42 -5.08
CA ALA A 244 -14.39 5.85 -4.47
C ALA A 244 -13.89 6.74 -3.31
N CYS A 245 -14.82 7.31 -2.55
CA CYS A 245 -14.61 8.38 -1.55
C CYS A 245 -13.85 7.90 -0.30
N GLY A 246 -13.67 6.59 -0.11
CA GLY A 246 -13.11 6.02 1.11
C GLY A 246 -14.01 6.23 2.33
N ALA A 247 -13.43 6.07 3.52
CA ALA A 247 -14.10 6.31 4.80
C ALA A 247 -13.32 7.37 5.58
N SER A 248 -13.84 8.58 5.65
CA SER A 248 -13.17 9.71 6.31
C SER A 248 -13.87 10.17 7.61
N ASN A 249 -14.95 9.50 7.98
CA ASN A 249 -15.62 9.78 9.25
C ASN A 249 -14.94 8.93 10.35
N PRO A 250 -14.12 9.52 11.25
CA PRO A 250 -13.38 8.75 12.22
C PRO A 250 -14.31 8.20 13.31
N ARG A 251 -13.96 7.05 13.88
CA ARG A 251 -14.53 6.63 15.15
C ARG A 251 -13.97 7.51 16.26
N ASP A 252 -14.81 7.95 17.15
CA ASP A 252 -14.42 8.80 18.27
C ASP A 252 -14.83 8.19 19.62
N ILE A 253 -14.05 8.49 20.65
CA ILE A 253 -14.35 8.08 22.03
C ILE A 253 -15.07 9.22 22.76
N LYS A 254 -16.16 8.88 23.44
CA LYS A 254 -16.94 9.84 24.23
C LYS A 254 -16.45 9.82 25.67
N VAL A 255 -15.47 10.65 25.98
CA VAL A 255 -14.90 10.78 27.32
C VAL A 255 -14.79 12.26 27.72
N PRO A 256 -14.84 12.59 29.03
CA PRO A 256 -14.59 13.94 29.48
C PRO A 256 -13.25 14.48 28.99
N GLY A 257 -13.20 15.73 28.55
CA GLY A 257 -11.98 16.37 28.05
C GLY A 257 -11.61 16.03 26.60
N ARG A 258 -12.49 15.34 25.82
CA ARG A 258 -12.24 15.01 24.40
C ARG A 258 -12.01 16.23 23.53
N ASP A 259 -12.52 17.38 23.91
CA ASP A 259 -12.41 18.69 23.26
C ASP A 259 -11.11 19.45 23.62
N ALA A 260 -10.27 18.89 24.48
CA ALA A 260 -9.01 19.52 24.87
C ALA A 260 -8.05 19.67 23.68
N LYS A 261 -7.26 20.73 23.71
CA LYS A 261 -6.23 21.00 22.69
C LYS A 261 -5.16 19.88 22.68
N GLY A 262 -4.69 19.54 21.49
CA GLY A 262 -3.64 18.53 21.30
C GLY A 262 -4.16 17.10 21.12
N ILE A 263 -5.48 16.91 21.01
CA ILE A 263 -6.12 15.64 20.68
C ILE A 263 -6.45 15.64 19.20
N TYR A 264 -5.84 14.71 18.45
CA TYR A 264 -5.98 14.59 17.00
C TYR A 264 -6.56 13.23 16.63
N PHE A 265 -7.32 13.16 15.56
CA PHE A 265 -7.54 11.90 14.87
C PHE A 265 -6.25 11.48 14.16
N ALA A 266 -5.97 10.17 14.15
CA ALA A 266 -4.72 9.63 13.61
C ALA A 266 -4.45 10.07 12.15
N VAL A 267 -5.46 9.98 11.28
CA VAL A 267 -5.31 10.37 9.86
C VAL A 267 -5.09 11.87 9.70
N ASP A 268 -5.70 12.70 10.56
CA ASP A 268 -5.47 14.14 10.54
C ASP A 268 -4.07 14.49 11.00
N PHE A 269 -3.57 13.85 12.07
CA PHE A 269 -2.20 14.00 12.54
C PHE A 269 -1.18 13.62 11.46
N LEU A 270 -1.32 12.42 10.88
CA LEU A 270 -0.43 11.91 9.82
C LEU A 270 -0.50 12.79 8.57
N GLY A 271 -1.72 13.25 8.22
CA GLY A 271 -1.95 14.13 7.09
C GLY A 271 -1.31 15.50 7.26
N GLN A 272 -1.41 16.11 8.44
CA GLN A 272 -0.76 17.40 8.75
C GLN A 272 0.77 17.28 8.62
N VAL A 273 1.36 16.22 9.19
CA VAL A 273 2.81 15.99 9.11
C VAL A 273 3.25 15.80 7.66
N THR A 274 2.59 14.93 6.91
CA THR A 274 2.95 14.67 5.52
C THR A 274 2.76 15.91 4.65
N LYS A 275 1.68 16.68 4.86
CA LYS A 275 1.45 17.92 4.12
C LYS A 275 2.55 18.94 4.39
N ALA A 276 2.93 19.17 5.63
CA ALA A 276 4.01 20.11 5.98
C ALA A 276 5.35 19.70 5.34
N LEU A 277 5.66 18.41 5.33
CA LEU A 277 6.86 17.90 4.67
C LEU A 277 6.83 18.14 3.16
N LEU A 278 5.73 17.84 2.50
CA LEU A 278 5.58 18.00 1.04
C LEU A 278 5.51 19.47 0.61
N ASP A 279 4.84 20.33 1.36
CA ASP A 279 4.72 21.76 1.03
C ASP A 279 6.06 22.49 1.14
N SER A 280 7.03 21.91 1.82
CA SER A 280 8.35 22.50 2.05
C SER A 280 9.49 21.71 1.40
N ASP A 281 9.18 20.71 0.58
CA ASP A 281 10.16 19.74 0.05
C ASP A 281 11.06 19.17 1.17
N PHE A 282 10.42 18.74 2.25
CA PHE A 282 11.06 18.19 3.47
C PHE A 282 11.97 19.17 4.24
N ALA A 283 11.97 20.47 3.89
CA ALA A 283 12.77 21.49 4.58
C ALA A 283 12.19 21.87 5.95
N LYS A 284 10.87 21.77 6.12
CA LYS A 284 10.18 22.13 7.36
C LYS A 284 9.47 20.92 7.95
N VAL A 285 9.87 20.54 9.17
CA VAL A 285 9.25 19.46 9.94
C VAL A 285 8.36 20.11 11.02
N PRO A 286 7.08 19.73 11.13
CA PRO A 286 6.15 20.32 12.12
C PRO A 286 6.41 19.76 13.54
N TYR A 287 7.58 20.04 14.09
CA TYR A 287 8.01 19.54 15.39
C TYR A 287 7.07 19.95 16.53
N GLU A 288 6.38 21.08 16.43
CA GLU A 288 5.44 21.60 17.43
C GLU A 288 4.32 20.63 17.76
N LEU A 289 4.00 19.70 16.87
CA LEU A 289 2.97 18.69 17.11
C LEU A 289 3.35 17.71 18.22
N ALA A 290 4.64 17.31 18.33
CA ALA A 290 5.04 16.27 19.28
C ALA A 290 6.35 16.54 20.04
N LYS A 291 7.21 17.49 19.61
CA LYS A 291 8.53 17.70 20.21
C LYS A 291 8.43 17.99 21.71
N GLY A 292 9.15 17.21 22.50
CA GLY A 292 9.23 17.34 23.96
C GLY A 292 7.95 16.93 24.71
N LYS A 293 6.91 16.46 24.01
CA LYS A 293 5.63 16.05 24.60
C LYS A 293 5.60 14.57 24.94
N ASN A 294 4.81 14.22 25.95
CA ASN A 294 4.40 12.84 26.17
C ASN A 294 3.18 12.56 25.30
N VAL A 295 3.29 11.63 24.37
CA VAL A 295 2.27 11.30 23.38
C VAL A 295 1.58 10.00 23.80
N LEU A 296 0.25 10.02 23.79
CA LEU A 296 -0.60 8.87 23.98
C LEU A 296 -1.29 8.54 22.65
N VAL A 297 -1.08 7.33 22.14
CA VAL A 297 -1.76 6.79 20.94
C VAL A 297 -2.81 5.78 21.41
N ILE A 298 -4.06 6.00 21.03
CA ILE A 298 -5.17 5.10 21.37
C ILE A 298 -5.51 4.26 20.13
N GLY A 299 -5.27 2.96 20.21
CA GLY A 299 -5.46 1.97 19.15
C GLY A 299 -4.15 1.28 18.74
N GLY A 300 -4.15 -0.06 18.71
CA GLY A 300 -2.98 -0.92 18.46
C GLY A 300 -2.75 -1.29 16.99
N GLY A 301 -3.60 -0.87 16.06
CA GLY A 301 -3.48 -1.21 14.64
C GLY A 301 -2.36 -0.47 13.91
N ASP A 302 -2.21 -0.77 12.61
CA ASP A 302 -1.15 -0.20 11.75
C ASP A 302 -1.14 1.34 11.74
N THR A 303 -2.31 1.98 11.73
CA THR A 303 -2.42 3.44 11.79
C THR A 303 -1.88 4.00 13.11
N GLY A 304 -2.16 3.32 14.23
CA GLY A 304 -1.60 3.68 15.54
C GLY A 304 -0.08 3.56 15.55
N ASN A 305 0.46 2.47 15.00
CA ASN A 305 1.91 2.27 14.85
C ASN A 305 2.56 3.35 13.97
N ASP A 306 1.87 3.81 12.94
CA ASP A 306 2.31 4.94 12.10
C ASP A 306 2.38 6.25 12.90
N CYS A 307 1.41 6.49 13.78
CA CYS A 307 1.42 7.63 14.69
C CYS A 307 2.59 7.55 15.68
N VAL A 308 2.87 6.37 16.24
CA VAL A 308 4.05 6.13 17.11
C VAL A 308 5.34 6.49 16.37
N GLY A 309 5.55 5.89 15.20
CA GLY A 309 6.77 6.12 14.40
C GLY A 309 6.93 7.58 13.95
N THR A 310 5.85 8.26 13.67
CA THR A 310 5.82 9.68 13.31
C THR A 310 6.13 10.56 14.52
N SER A 311 5.49 10.31 15.67
CA SER A 311 5.70 11.07 16.90
C SER A 311 7.16 11.00 17.39
N ILE A 312 7.79 9.82 17.28
CA ILE A 312 9.22 9.65 17.62
C ILE A 312 10.09 10.55 16.71
N ARG A 313 9.83 10.59 15.41
CA ARG A 313 10.56 11.45 14.44
C ARG A 313 10.32 12.93 14.67
N LEU A 314 9.18 13.30 15.20
CA LEU A 314 8.88 14.66 15.62
C LEU A 314 9.52 15.04 16.96
N GLY A 315 10.27 14.13 17.58
CA GLY A 315 11.00 14.42 18.83
C GLY A 315 10.14 14.35 20.09
N ALA A 316 9.14 13.49 20.13
CA ALA A 316 8.36 13.23 21.34
C ALA A 316 9.28 12.79 22.49
N LYS A 317 8.98 13.24 23.73
CA LYS A 317 9.71 12.84 24.95
C LYS A 317 9.42 11.39 25.30
N SER A 318 8.16 10.98 25.16
CA SER A 318 7.72 9.59 25.31
C SER A 318 6.52 9.33 24.38
N VAL A 319 6.34 8.08 23.98
CA VAL A 319 5.15 7.64 23.24
C VAL A 319 4.64 6.36 23.89
N ILE A 320 3.37 6.37 24.28
CA ILE A 320 2.66 5.20 24.82
C ILE A 320 1.54 4.88 23.85
N GLN A 321 1.40 3.61 23.48
CA GLN A 321 0.29 3.11 22.68
C GLN A 321 -0.61 2.21 23.52
N LEU A 322 -1.92 2.48 23.52
CA LEU A 322 -2.91 1.67 24.21
C LEU A 322 -3.66 0.81 23.21
N GLU A 323 -3.79 -0.47 23.52
CA GLU A 323 -4.61 -1.43 22.80
C GLU A 323 -5.68 -2.01 23.75
N MET A 324 -6.93 -2.00 23.30
CA MET A 324 -8.06 -2.52 24.08
C MET A 324 -8.18 -4.04 24.03
N MET A 325 -7.65 -4.65 22.96
CA MET A 325 -7.68 -6.09 22.79
C MET A 325 -6.62 -6.77 23.69
N PRO A 326 -6.88 -7.96 24.17
CA PRO A 326 -5.86 -8.72 24.89
C PRO A 326 -4.65 -9.00 23.99
N LYS A 327 -3.48 -9.17 24.62
CA LYS A 327 -2.27 -9.54 23.90
C LYS A 327 -2.53 -10.82 23.09
N PRO A 328 -2.26 -10.80 21.76
CA PRO A 328 -2.44 -12.00 20.95
C PRO A 328 -1.47 -13.11 21.36
N PRO A 329 -1.76 -14.38 21.05
CA PRO A 329 -0.83 -15.49 21.26
C PRO A 329 0.43 -15.32 20.38
N VAL A 330 1.51 -15.99 20.78
CA VAL A 330 2.77 -15.97 20.01
C VAL A 330 2.70 -16.85 18.76
N GLU A 331 1.86 -17.90 18.82
CA GLU A 331 1.67 -18.87 17.73
C GLU A 331 0.19 -19.02 17.40
N ARG A 332 -0.09 -19.60 16.23
CA ARG A 332 -1.47 -19.90 15.81
C ARG A 332 -2.14 -20.84 16.82
N THR A 333 -3.38 -20.53 17.14
CA THR A 333 -4.23 -21.40 17.96
C THR A 333 -5.04 -22.36 17.07
N PRO A 334 -5.59 -23.45 17.63
CA PRO A 334 -6.51 -24.34 16.90
C PRO A 334 -7.74 -23.63 16.32
N SER A 335 -8.18 -22.52 16.92
CA SER A 335 -9.28 -21.69 16.40
C SER A 335 -8.87 -20.75 15.26
N ASN A 336 -7.56 -20.64 14.95
CA ASN A 336 -7.02 -19.82 13.88
C ASN A 336 -6.00 -20.62 13.04
N PRO A 337 -6.41 -21.74 12.43
CA PRO A 337 -5.49 -22.59 11.67
C PRO A 337 -5.04 -21.93 10.37
N TRP A 338 -3.89 -22.37 9.85
CA TRP A 338 -3.51 -22.09 8.47
C TRP A 338 -4.61 -22.63 7.52
N PRO A 339 -4.95 -21.96 6.41
CA PRO A 339 -4.33 -20.76 5.81
C PRO A 339 -5.01 -19.43 6.20
N GLN A 340 -5.77 -19.38 7.29
CA GLN A 340 -6.36 -18.12 7.74
C GLN A 340 -5.28 -17.06 8.03
N TRP A 341 -5.67 -15.78 8.01
CA TRP A 341 -4.79 -14.70 8.48
C TRP A 341 -4.37 -14.96 9.94
N PRO A 342 -3.07 -14.93 10.26
CA PRO A 342 -2.62 -15.19 11.62
C PRO A 342 -3.07 -14.08 12.58
N ARG A 343 -3.67 -14.50 13.70
CA ARG A 343 -4.05 -13.63 14.83
C ARG A 343 -3.06 -13.83 15.97
N VAL A 344 -1.80 -13.53 15.70
CA VAL A 344 -0.65 -13.69 16.61
C VAL A 344 0.00 -12.37 16.91
#